data_850f214679f3a971a4639850c6406d34
#
_entry.id   850f214679f3a971a4639850c6406d34
#
_cell.length_a   1.000
_cell.length_b   1.000
_cell.length_c   1.000
_cell.angle_alpha   90.00
_cell.angle_beta   90.00
_cell.angle_gamma   90.00
#
_symmetry.space_group_name_H-M   'P 1'
#
loop_
_entity.id
_entity.type
_entity.pdbx_description
1 polymer ?
#
loop_
_entity_poly.entity_id
_entity_poly.type
_entity_poly.pdbx_seq_one_letter_code
_entity_poly.pdbx_strand_id
1 'polypeptide(L)'
;MTAMMITGMCAADVSAAEKKAVTDYQAYAANLDKSAYSGNDLGASYSKKATTFKVWSPNAASVRVNIFEHGSDNEGDAGSIMSRAMSLDKTTGVWSVTINGDLLNKYYTYSVTHGKTTKETADVYAKACGVNGQRSMVVDLSTTNPEGWKNDKHVLVQNQTDASVWEISVADFSSSESSGVSEANRGKYLAFTEEGTTVNGVQGASSTCVDYLKKLGVKYVQIMPFYDFGSVDESKNIMDQYNWGYDPVNYNCPEGSYSTNPKKGEVRIKECKQMIQALHNAGIGVIMDVVYNHTYTSDSWFQRTVPNYYYRMNNDGTFSNGSGCSNDTASEHLMFRKYMIDSVTYWASEYHIDGFRFDLMGLHDVTTMNSIRTALDNLYADGSGSQILMYGEAWDMATNCDEGTVLASQKNLKQLSDRIGAFDDTIRDAIKGSTGGTDCAFVQEGSRRANLKTGIAGQSDTTTGWANVPSQCVTYASCHDNLCLYDKLVGSVYGADGKYRKRYEDLVAMNKLSAAIVITSQGIP
;
A
#
# COMPACT_ATOMS: atom_id res chain seq x y z
N MET A 1 6.89 19.69 -16.47
CA MET A 1 7.63 18.54 -17.00
C MET A 1 6.60 17.52 -17.47
N THR A 2 6.73 17.08 -18.69
CA THR A 2 5.77 16.24 -19.40
C THR A 2 5.75 14.86 -18.77
N ALA A 3 4.57 14.38 -18.37
CA ALA A 3 4.39 13.00 -17.94
C ALA A 3 4.85 12.10 -19.09
N MET A 4 5.93 11.37 -18.87
CA MET A 4 6.43 10.38 -19.80
C MET A 4 5.54 9.15 -19.67
N MET A 5 4.56 9.03 -20.56
CA MET A 5 3.88 7.76 -20.78
C MET A 5 4.93 6.73 -21.20
N ILE A 6 5.27 5.84 -20.28
CA ILE A 6 6.00 4.64 -20.65
C ILE A 6 4.98 3.71 -21.32
N THR A 7 5.02 3.69 -22.64
CA THR A 7 4.36 2.64 -23.42
C THR A 7 5.06 1.33 -23.11
N GLY A 8 4.53 0.59 -22.14
CA GLY A 8 4.97 -0.76 -21.83
C GLY A 8 4.70 -1.68 -23.01
N MET A 9 5.74 -2.28 -23.50
CA MET A 9 5.70 -3.30 -24.54
C MET A 9 5.22 -4.64 -23.99
N CYS A 10 4.45 -5.32 -24.84
CA CYS A 10 4.14 -6.73 -24.86
C CYS A 10 3.09 -7.24 -23.91
N ALA A 11 1.83 -7.10 -24.34
CA ALA A 11 0.85 -8.15 -24.09
C ALA A 11 1.36 -9.46 -24.75
N ALA A 12 1.83 -10.39 -23.95
CA ALA A 12 2.05 -11.74 -24.44
C ALA A 12 0.68 -12.30 -24.81
N ASP A 13 0.50 -12.67 -26.07
CA ASP A 13 -0.71 -13.30 -26.58
C ASP A 13 -1.02 -14.57 -25.78
N VAL A 14 -1.99 -14.48 -24.87
CA VAL A 14 -2.73 -15.66 -24.42
C VAL A 14 -3.48 -16.17 -25.66
N SER A 15 -3.26 -17.41 -26.03
CA SER A 15 -3.77 -17.94 -27.30
C SER A 15 -5.28 -17.71 -27.44
N ALA A 16 -5.74 -17.36 -28.62
CA ALA A 16 -7.15 -17.10 -28.94
C ALA A 16 -8.12 -18.26 -28.58
N ALA A 17 -7.58 -19.45 -28.30
CA ALA A 17 -8.34 -20.64 -27.87
C ALA A 17 -8.68 -20.60 -26.36
N GLU A 18 -7.82 -19.99 -25.50
CA GLU A 18 -8.11 -19.85 -24.06
C GLU A 18 -9.05 -18.67 -23.80
N LYS A 19 -9.01 -17.60 -24.59
CA LYS A 19 -9.93 -16.44 -24.52
C LYS A 19 -11.39 -16.80 -24.87
N LYS A 20 -11.65 -17.92 -25.55
CA LYS A 20 -12.99 -18.34 -25.96
C LYS A 20 -13.74 -19.17 -24.91
N ALA A 21 -13.08 -19.64 -23.86
CA ALA A 21 -13.65 -20.63 -22.94
C ALA A 21 -14.43 -20.00 -21.76
N VAL A 22 -14.24 -18.70 -21.45
CA VAL A 22 -14.91 -18.04 -20.34
C VAL A 22 -15.50 -16.71 -20.85
N THR A 23 -16.79 -16.72 -21.16
CA THR A 23 -17.51 -15.51 -21.60
C THR A 23 -18.23 -14.80 -20.45
N ASP A 24 -18.47 -15.50 -19.35
CA ASP A 24 -19.13 -14.98 -18.15
C ASP A 24 -18.15 -15.07 -16.97
N TYR A 25 -17.39 -14.02 -16.75
CA TYR A 25 -16.39 -13.96 -15.70
C TYR A 25 -16.98 -13.88 -14.30
N GLN A 26 -18.16 -13.31 -14.14
CA GLN A 26 -18.88 -13.28 -12.88
C GLN A 26 -19.32 -14.70 -12.48
N ALA A 27 -19.93 -15.46 -13.40
CA ALA A 27 -20.29 -16.86 -13.13
C ALA A 27 -19.05 -17.74 -12.91
N TYR A 28 -17.94 -17.45 -13.57
CA TYR A 28 -16.66 -18.13 -13.36
C TYR A 28 -16.15 -17.89 -11.92
N ALA A 29 -16.09 -16.65 -11.47
CA ALA A 29 -15.63 -16.30 -10.12
C ALA A 29 -16.56 -16.91 -9.05
N ALA A 30 -17.89 -16.77 -9.21
CA ALA A 30 -18.87 -17.35 -8.31
C ALA A 30 -18.78 -18.89 -8.23
N ASN A 31 -18.35 -19.55 -9.30
CA ASN A 31 -18.11 -21.00 -9.26
C ASN A 31 -16.86 -21.36 -8.46
N LEU A 32 -15.78 -20.59 -8.57
CA LEU A 32 -14.55 -20.79 -7.78
C LEU A 32 -14.78 -20.46 -6.29
N ASP A 33 -15.60 -19.47 -5.99
CA ASP A 33 -15.98 -19.08 -4.63
C ASP A 33 -16.67 -20.20 -3.83
N LYS A 34 -17.25 -21.20 -4.49
CA LYS A 34 -17.77 -22.41 -3.83
C LYS A 34 -16.69 -23.22 -3.12
N SER A 35 -15.44 -23.04 -3.51
CA SER A 35 -14.25 -23.64 -2.89
C SER A 35 -13.42 -22.60 -2.12
N ALA A 36 -14.02 -21.47 -1.71
CA ALA A 36 -13.32 -20.45 -0.94
C ALA A 36 -12.80 -21.03 0.38
N TYR A 37 -11.54 -20.73 0.68
CA TYR A 37 -10.85 -21.23 1.86
C TYR A 37 -10.94 -20.25 3.02
N SER A 38 -11.44 -20.70 4.16
CA SER A 38 -11.60 -19.87 5.37
C SER A 38 -10.47 -20.02 6.39
N GLY A 39 -9.51 -20.94 6.15
CA GLY A 39 -8.34 -21.10 7.04
C GLY A 39 -7.37 -19.94 6.96
N ASN A 40 -6.45 -19.85 7.92
CA ASN A 40 -5.49 -18.76 8.08
C ASN A 40 -4.02 -19.19 7.83
N ASP A 41 -3.81 -20.29 7.11
CA ASP A 41 -2.51 -20.94 6.95
C ASP A 41 -2.09 -21.13 5.47
N LEU A 42 -2.61 -20.26 4.56
CA LEU A 42 -2.07 -20.17 3.20
C LEU A 42 -0.65 -19.59 3.25
N GLY A 43 0.17 -20.02 2.28
CA GLY A 43 1.59 -19.70 2.26
C GLY A 43 2.46 -20.80 2.83
N ALA A 44 3.65 -20.42 3.32
CA ALA A 44 4.60 -21.35 3.96
C ALA A 44 4.50 -21.28 5.48
N SER A 45 4.14 -22.39 6.12
CA SER A 45 4.16 -22.56 7.57
C SER A 45 5.42 -23.33 7.98
N TYR A 46 6.37 -22.62 8.58
CA TYR A 46 7.69 -23.14 8.93
C TYR A 46 7.76 -23.70 10.35
N SER A 47 8.49 -24.77 10.48
CA SER A 47 9.13 -25.21 11.72
C SER A 47 10.49 -25.81 11.40
N LYS A 48 11.40 -25.89 12.38
CA LYS A 48 12.72 -26.51 12.18
C LYS A 48 12.66 -27.98 11.73
N LYS A 49 11.54 -28.66 11.95
CA LYS A 49 11.36 -30.09 11.57
C LYS A 49 10.74 -30.26 10.19
N ALA A 50 9.92 -29.31 9.76
CA ALA A 50 9.20 -29.39 8.49
C ALA A 50 8.61 -28.03 8.11
N THR A 51 8.41 -27.81 6.79
CA THR A 51 7.65 -26.68 6.25
C THR A 51 6.45 -27.20 5.48
N THR A 52 5.28 -26.68 5.77
CA THR A 52 4.04 -26.95 5.02
C THR A 52 3.76 -25.78 4.10
N PHE A 53 3.57 -26.07 2.81
CA PHE A 53 3.22 -25.11 1.77
C PHE A 53 1.76 -25.28 1.39
N LYS A 54 1.00 -24.20 1.32
CA LYS A 54 -0.41 -24.19 0.92
C LYS A 54 -0.69 -23.05 -0.04
N VAL A 55 -1.34 -23.37 -1.15
CA VAL A 55 -1.79 -22.39 -2.15
C VAL A 55 -3.21 -22.72 -2.61
N TRP A 56 -4.06 -21.69 -2.71
CA TRP A 56 -5.41 -21.83 -3.23
C TRP A 56 -5.39 -21.68 -4.75
N SER A 57 -5.76 -22.76 -5.46
CA SER A 57 -5.87 -22.78 -6.92
C SER A 57 -6.82 -23.91 -7.34
N PRO A 58 -8.15 -23.75 -7.12
CA PRO A 58 -9.13 -24.83 -7.19
C PRO A 58 -9.28 -25.43 -8.58
N ASN A 59 -8.98 -24.68 -9.64
CA ASN A 59 -9.09 -25.08 -11.03
C ASN A 59 -7.74 -25.49 -11.67
N ALA A 60 -6.66 -25.53 -10.90
CA ALA A 60 -5.38 -26.02 -11.40
C ALA A 60 -5.42 -27.54 -11.65
N ALA A 61 -4.79 -27.99 -12.73
CA ALA A 61 -4.63 -29.39 -13.04
C ALA A 61 -3.54 -30.09 -12.19
N SER A 62 -2.50 -29.30 -11.83
CA SER A 62 -1.43 -29.73 -10.92
C SER A 62 -0.69 -28.54 -10.35
N VAL A 63 -0.15 -28.70 -9.15
CA VAL A 63 0.73 -27.74 -8.51
C VAL A 63 1.96 -28.45 -7.95
N ARG A 64 3.12 -27.80 -8.09
CA ARG A 64 4.38 -28.25 -7.50
C ARG A 64 5.00 -27.07 -6.75
N VAL A 65 5.64 -27.32 -5.61
CA VAL A 65 6.54 -26.37 -4.97
C VAL A 65 7.98 -26.67 -5.41
N ASN A 66 8.71 -25.62 -5.79
CA ASN A 66 10.13 -25.67 -6.16
C ASN A 66 10.92 -24.92 -5.09
N ILE A 67 11.99 -25.53 -4.58
CA ILE A 67 12.85 -24.94 -3.53
C ILE A 67 14.17 -24.54 -4.17
N PHE A 68 14.68 -23.36 -3.79
CA PHE A 68 15.92 -22.78 -4.30
C PHE A 68 16.86 -22.37 -3.17
N GLU A 69 18.15 -22.32 -3.46
CA GLU A 69 19.15 -21.80 -2.54
C GLU A 69 19.10 -20.26 -2.46
N HIS A 70 18.86 -19.57 -3.59
CA HIS A 70 18.94 -18.14 -3.77
C HIS A 70 17.61 -17.50 -4.16
N GLY A 71 17.46 -16.22 -3.88
CA GLY A 71 16.23 -15.44 -4.10
C GLY A 71 15.99 -15.02 -5.55
N SER A 72 17.01 -15.08 -6.40
CA SER A 72 16.91 -14.78 -7.83
C SER A 72 17.87 -15.63 -8.66
N ASP A 73 17.64 -15.65 -9.98
CA ASP A 73 18.51 -16.35 -10.94
C ASP A 73 19.90 -15.69 -11.09
N ASN A 74 20.05 -14.46 -10.63
CA ASN A 74 21.28 -13.68 -10.75
C ASN A 74 22.26 -13.88 -9.55
N GLU A 75 21.92 -14.74 -8.58
CA GLU A 75 22.68 -14.91 -7.34
C GLU A 75 23.49 -16.20 -7.27
N GLY A 76 23.75 -16.87 -8.38
CA GLY A 76 24.49 -18.14 -8.44
C GLY A 76 23.71 -19.23 -9.14
N ASP A 77 23.71 -20.47 -8.59
CA ASP A 77 22.98 -21.58 -9.20
C ASP A 77 21.47 -21.29 -9.26
N ALA A 78 20.99 -21.00 -10.45
CA ALA A 78 19.60 -20.61 -10.70
C ALA A 78 18.60 -21.75 -10.56
N GLY A 79 19.06 -23.01 -10.60
CA GLY A 79 18.20 -24.20 -10.57
C GLY A 79 17.57 -24.47 -9.22
N SER A 80 16.38 -25.11 -9.25
CA SER A 80 15.75 -25.60 -8.03
C SER A 80 16.55 -26.78 -7.45
N ILE A 81 16.82 -26.72 -6.14
CA ILE A 81 17.48 -27.82 -5.41
C ILE A 81 16.51 -28.98 -5.09
N MET A 82 15.21 -28.69 -5.15
CA MET A 82 14.14 -29.66 -4.88
C MET A 82 12.85 -29.23 -5.57
N SER A 83 12.06 -30.18 -6.05
CA SER A 83 10.69 -29.97 -6.50
C SER A 83 9.79 -31.08 -5.96
N ARG A 84 8.60 -30.70 -5.44
CA ARG A 84 7.62 -31.64 -4.86
C ARG A 84 6.23 -31.36 -5.42
N ALA A 85 5.53 -32.45 -5.83
CA ALA A 85 4.11 -32.35 -6.17
C ALA A 85 3.28 -32.08 -4.93
N MET A 86 2.24 -31.28 -5.09
CA MET A 86 1.27 -30.96 -4.04
C MET A 86 -0.01 -31.77 -4.23
N SER A 87 -0.79 -31.93 -3.17
CA SER A 87 -2.08 -32.64 -3.19
C SER A 87 -3.23 -31.65 -3.04
N LEU A 88 -4.27 -31.80 -3.86
CA LEU A 88 -5.47 -30.95 -3.83
C LEU A 88 -6.50 -31.48 -2.83
N ASP A 89 -6.94 -30.62 -1.94
CA ASP A 89 -8.21 -30.77 -1.27
C ASP A 89 -9.32 -30.17 -2.16
N LYS A 90 -10.13 -31.03 -2.74
CA LYS A 90 -11.19 -30.60 -3.69
C LYS A 90 -12.32 -29.80 -3.03
N THR A 91 -12.47 -29.90 -1.71
CA THR A 91 -13.51 -29.16 -0.97
C THR A 91 -13.13 -27.70 -0.83
N THR A 92 -11.86 -27.44 -0.55
CA THR A 92 -11.35 -26.10 -0.25
C THR A 92 -10.55 -25.48 -1.39
N GLY A 93 -10.27 -26.24 -2.46
CA GLY A 93 -9.45 -25.77 -3.58
C GLY A 93 -7.97 -25.52 -3.22
N VAL A 94 -7.54 -25.97 -2.04
CA VAL A 94 -6.17 -25.77 -1.53
C VAL A 94 -5.28 -26.93 -1.95
N TRP A 95 -4.16 -26.60 -2.56
CA TRP A 95 -3.04 -27.51 -2.78
C TRP A 95 -2.08 -27.44 -1.61
N SER A 96 -1.61 -28.57 -1.11
CA SER A 96 -0.70 -28.62 0.03
C SER A 96 0.37 -29.71 -0.11
N VAL A 97 1.52 -29.46 0.53
CA VAL A 97 2.59 -30.46 0.75
C VAL A 97 3.39 -30.07 1.98
N THR A 98 3.81 -31.08 2.75
CA THR A 98 4.77 -30.90 3.86
C THR A 98 6.11 -31.49 3.46
N ILE A 99 7.18 -30.70 3.58
CA ILE A 99 8.56 -31.13 3.33
C ILE A 99 9.28 -31.20 4.67
N ASN A 100 9.77 -32.38 5.01
CA ASN A 100 10.55 -32.62 6.23
C ASN A 100 11.96 -32.03 6.08
N GLY A 101 12.49 -31.52 7.19
CA GLY A 101 13.80 -30.88 7.26
C GLY A 101 13.69 -29.37 7.48
N ASP A 102 14.82 -28.77 7.74
CA ASP A 102 14.95 -27.32 8.00
C ASP A 102 15.09 -26.56 6.67
N LEU A 103 14.07 -25.82 6.29
CA LEU A 103 14.05 -24.98 5.09
C LEU A 103 14.17 -23.48 5.43
N LEU A 104 14.57 -23.13 6.65
CA LEU A 104 14.74 -21.71 7.01
C LEU A 104 15.62 -20.98 6.00
N ASN A 105 15.17 -19.81 5.56
CA ASN A 105 15.84 -18.94 4.59
C ASN A 105 16.06 -19.58 3.20
N LYS A 106 15.43 -20.70 2.89
CA LYS A 106 15.34 -21.19 1.51
C LYS A 106 14.25 -20.44 0.77
N TYR A 107 14.46 -20.30 -0.53
CA TYR A 107 13.50 -19.64 -1.42
C TYR A 107 12.62 -20.67 -2.12
N TYR A 108 11.43 -20.24 -2.53
CA TYR A 108 10.51 -21.15 -3.23
C TYR A 108 9.60 -20.42 -4.21
N THR A 109 9.10 -21.20 -5.16
CA THR A 109 8.03 -20.82 -6.09
C THR A 109 7.05 -21.97 -6.22
N TYR A 110 5.90 -21.68 -6.84
CA TYR A 110 4.98 -22.73 -7.32
C TYR A 110 5.03 -22.83 -8.83
N SER A 111 5.02 -24.06 -9.36
CA SER A 111 4.68 -24.35 -10.75
C SER A 111 3.20 -24.73 -10.79
N VAL A 112 2.35 -23.87 -11.35
CA VAL A 112 0.89 -24.06 -11.42
C VAL A 112 0.50 -24.37 -12.87
N THR A 113 -0.22 -25.48 -13.07
CA THR A 113 -0.65 -25.92 -14.41
C THR A 113 -2.16 -25.70 -14.58
N HIS A 114 -2.54 -24.89 -15.55
CA HIS A 114 -3.91 -24.73 -16.02
C HIS A 114 -4.03 -25.22 -17.45
N GLY A 115 -4.93 -26.21 -17.68
CA GLY A 115 -5.02 -26.85 -18.97
C GLY A 115 -3.71 -27.53 -19.37
N LYS A 116 -3.04 -27.00 -20.41
CA LYS A 116 -1.73 -27.48 -20.90
C LYS A 116 -0.58 -26.52 -20.57
N THR A 117 -0.86 -25.41 -19.95
CA THR A 117 0.12 -24.36 -19.67
C THR A 117 0.55 -24.41 -18.20
N THR A 118 1.85 -24.48 -17.98
CA THR A 118 2.45 -24.38 -16.65
C THR A 118 3.14 -23.03 -16.52
N LYS A 119 2.80 -22.27 -15.48
CA LYS A 119 3.49 -21.03 -15.11
C LYS A 119 4.18 -21.18 -13.77
N GLU A 120 5.35 -20.61 -13.64
CA GLU A 120 6.03 -20.44 -12.36
C GLU A 120 5.56 -19.13 -11.72
N THR A 121 5.29 -19.15 -10.42
CA THR A 121 4.79 -18.00 -9.66
C THR A 121 5.40 -17.95 -8.27
N ALA A 122 5.67 -16.76 -7.76
CA ALA A 122 5.86 -16.59 -6.33
C ALA A 122 4.54 -16.86 -5.59
N ASP A 123 4.62 -17.03 -4.29
CA ASP A 123 3.46 -17.26 -3.44
C ASP A 123 2.77 -15.92 -3.13
N VAL A 124 1.49 -15.78 -3.45
CA VAL A 124 0.72 -14.58 -3.14
C VAL A 124 0.62 -14.29 -1.64
N TYR A 125 0.79 -15.30 -0.79
CA TYR A 125 0.84 -15.18 0.68
C TYR A 125 2.26 -15.13 1.24
N ALA A 126 3.30 -14.96 0.41
CA ALA A 126 4.67 -14.81 0.87
C ALA A 126 4.81 -13.64 1.86
N LYS A 127 5.51 -13.88 2.97
CA LYS A 127 5.84 -12.88 4.01
C LYS A 127 7.29 -12.39 3.89
N ALA A 128 8.06 -13.03 3.05
CA ALA A 128 9.43 -12.69 2.72
C ALA A 128 9.72 -13.08 1.27
N CYS A 129 10.56 -12.32 0.60
CA CYS A 129 10.97 -12.57 -0.77
C CYS A 129 12.46 -12.24 -0.97
N GLY A 130 13.02 -12.76 -2.06
CA GLY A 130 14.35 -12.42 -2.54
C GLY A 130 14.36 -11.15 -3.38
N VAL A 131 15.52 -10.84 -3.93
CA VAL A 131 15.75 -9.66 -4.79
C VAL A 131 14.71 -9.57 -5.90
N ASN A 132 14.15 -8.37 -6.09
CA ASN A 132 13.14 -8.04 -7.10
C ASN A 132 11.86 -8.90 -6.97
N GLY A 133 11.57 -9.44 -5.79
CA GLY A 133 10.33 -10.14 -5.50
C GLY A 133 10.08 -11.44 -6.27
N GLN A 134 11.09 -12.01 -6.95
CA GLN A 134 10.90 -13.11 -7.89
C GLN A 134 10.61 -14.46 -7.22
N ARG A 135 11.18 -14.70 -6.05
CA ARG A 135 10.99 -15.92 -5.26
C ARG A 135 10.55 -15.58 -3.84
N SER A 136 9.57 -16.29 -3.35
CA SER A 136 9.17 -16.26 -1.95
C SER A 136 10.23 -16.90 -1.07
N MET A 137 10.32 -16.54 0.21
CA MET A 137 11.29 -17.09 1.16
C MET A 137 10.58 -17.74 2.34
N VAL A 138 11.07 -18.89 2.77
CA VAL A 138 10.65 -19.52 4.03
C VAL A 138 11.30 -18.77 5.19
N VAL A 139 10.51 -18.15 6.05
CA VAL A 139 10.97 -17.28 7.12
C VAL A 139 10.37 -17.69 8.47
N ASP A 140 11.16 -17.56 9.53
CA ASP A 140 10.69 -17.50 10.91
C ASP A 140 10.66 -16.02 11.31
N LEU A 141 9.47 -15.42 11.32
CA LEU A 141 9.29 -13.99 11.62
C LEU A 141 9.79 -13.62 13.01
N SER A 142 9.77 -14.56 13.96
CA SER A 142 10.27 -14.31 15.32
C SER A 142 11.78 -13.97 15.36
N THR A 143 12.53 -14.47 14.38
CA THR A 143 13.98 -14.21 14.25
C THR A 143 14.30 -12.85 13.64
N THR A 144 13.29 -12.18 13.06
CA THR A 144 13.42 -10.87 12.41
C THR A 144 13.08 -9.70 13.34
N ASN A 145 12.67 -9.97 14.57
CA ASN A 145 12.31 -8.95 15.54
C ASN A 145 13.56 -8.20 16.03
N PRO A 146 13.57 -6.85 15.98
CA PRO A 146 14.63 -6.08 16.61
C PRO A 146 14.59 -6.20 18.14
N GLU A 147 15.66 -5.78 18.78
CA GLU A 147 15.72 -5.74 20.25
C GLU A 147 14.57 -4.89 20.81
N GLY A 148 13.90 -5.39 21.84
CA GLY A 148 12.77 -4.70 22.46
C GLY A 148 11.43 -4.80 21.71
N TRP A 149 11.36 -5.41 20.53
CA TRP A 149 10.16 -5.50 19.70
C TRP A 149 8.91 -5.99 20.43
N LYS A 150 9.06 -6.98 21.32
CA LYS A 150 7.95 -7.50 22.13
C LYS A 150 7.30 -6.47 23.08
N ASN A 151 8.00 -5.36 23.36
CA ASN A 151 7.53 -4.26 24.21
C ASN A 151 7.08 -3.06 23.38
N ASP A 152 7.28 -3.10 22.05
CA ASP A 152 6.80 -2.09 21.15
C ASP A 152 5.26 -2.05 21.20
N LYS A 153 4.72 -0.85 21.10
CA LYS A 153 3.27 -0.64 21.23
C LYS A 153 2.80 0.33 20.16
N HIS A 154 1.62 0.08 19.68
CA HIS A 154 0.90 1.01 18.84
C HIS A 154 0.85 2.42 19.45
N VAL A 155 1.00 3.42 18.59
CA VAL A 155 0.73 4.83 18.93
C VAL A 155 -0.68 5.14 18.44
N LEU A 156 -1.64 5.09 19.34
CA LEU A 156 -3.05 5.23 19.02
C LEU A 156 -3.63 6.52 19.61
N VAL A 157 -4.60 7.10 18.92
CA VAL A 157 -5.42 8.22 19.42
C VAL A 157 -6.81 7.71 19.78
N GLN A 158 -7.43 8.33 20.79
CA GLN A 158 -8.77 7.93 21.21
C GLN A 158 -9.83 8.31 20.18
N ASN A 159 -9.71 9.50 19.58
CA ASN A 159 -10.58 9.95 18.50
C ASN A 159 -9.75 10.11 17.23
N GLN A 160 -10.26 9.66 16.10
CA GLN A 160 -9.56 9.77 14.80
C GLN A 160 -9.23 11.22 14.44
N THR A 161 -10.07 12.18 14.86
CA THR A 161 -9.85 13.62 14.66
C THR A 161 -8.72 14.22 15.50
N ASP A 162 -8.18 13.47 16.46
CA ASP A 162 -6.98 13.87 17.21
C ASP A 162 -5.67 13.50 16.50
N ALA A 163 -5.76 12.77 15.38
CA ALA A 163 -4.64 12.45 14.54
C ALA A 163 -4.20 13.68 13.74
N SER A 164 -2.91 13.95 13.69
CA SER A 164 -2.29 14.83 12.70
C SER A 164 -1.31 14.02 11.87
N VAL A 165 -1.46 14.08 10.55
CA VAL A 165 -0.75 13.19 9.63
C VAL A 165 0.24 13.96 8.76
N TRP A 166 1.46 13.46 8.65
CA TRP A 166 2.49 13.95 7.75
C TRP A 166 2.88 12.85 6.76
N GLU A 167 2.70 13.09 5.47
CA GLU A 167 3.06 12.13 4.43
C GLU A 167 4.55 12.17 4.12
N ILE A 168 5.18 10.99 3.99
CA ILE A 168 6.61 10.83 3.68
C ILE A 168 6.85 9.63 2.74
N SER A 169 7.95 9.69 1.98
CA SER A 169 8.54 8.55 1.28
C SER A 169 9.77 8.07 2.05
N VAL A 170 10.00 6.76 2.13
CA VAL A 170 11.19 6.20 2.80
C VAL A 170 12.47 6.76 2.20
N ALA A 171 12.56 6.78 0.86
CA ALA A 171 13.75 7.29 0.17
C ALA A 171 13.92 8.79 0.36
N ASP A 172 12.88 9.58 0.05
CA ASP A 172 12.98 11.05 0.02
C ASP A 172 13.20 11.65 1.40
N PHE A 173 12.74 10.97 2.47
CA PHE A 173 12.85 11.45 3.84
C PHE A 173 14.28 11.81 4.28
N SER A 174 15.26 11.09 3.76
CA SER A 174 16.67 11.26 4.14
C SER A 174 17.63 11.37 2.97
N SER A 175 17.14 11.40 1.73
CA SER A 175 17.96 11.34 0.51
C SER A 175 18.98 12.46 0.36
N SER A 176 18.63 13.67 0.82
CA SER A 176 19.53 14.81 0.73
C SER A 176 20.79 14.63 1.59
N GLU A 177 21.96 14.97 1.04
CA GLU A 177 23.20 15.05 1.82
C GLU A 177 23.08 15.99 3.02
N SER A 178 22.24 17.01 2.90
CA SER A 178 21.96 17.95 3.97
C SER A 178 21.06 17.38 5.07
N SER A 179 20.53 16.17 4.94
CA SER A 179 19.70 15.54 5.97
C SER A 179 20.44 15.27 7.28
N GLY A 180 21.77 15.19 7.22
CA GLY A 180 22.61 14.81 8.37
C GLY A 180 22.59 13.31 8.68
N VAL A 181 21.83 12.51 7.93
CA VAL A 181 21.82 11.05 8.02
C VAL A 181 23.10 10.47 7.40
N SER A 182 23.65 9.41 7.98
CA SER A 182 24.84 8.74 7.47
C SER A 182 24.62 8.24 6.03
N GLU A 183 25.65 8.29 5.20
CA GLU A 183 25.59 7.88 3.80
C GLU A 183 25.07 6.45 3.62
N ALA A 184 25.45 5.55 4.52
CA ALA A 184 25.05 4.15 4.48
C ALA A 184 23.54 3.95 4.68
N ASN A 185 22.87 4.85 5.39
CA ASN A 185 21.46 4.75 5.77
C ASN A 185 20.55 5.71 4.98
N ARG A 186 21.10 6.67 4.22
CA ARG A 186 20.30 7.58 3.41
C ARG A 186 19.37 6.84 2.44
N GLY A 187 18.10 7.23 2.41
CA GLY A 187 17.08 6.62 1.56
C GLY A 187 16.62 5.22 1.99
N LYS A 188 16.99 4.77 3.20
CA LYS A 188 16.71 3.42 3.69
C LYS A 188 15.91 3.41 5.00
N TYR A 189 15.36 2.23 5.36
CA TYR A 189 14.66 2.03 6.63
C TYR A 189 15.48 2.51 7.84
N LEU A 190 16.79 2.24 7.85
CA LEU A 190 17.66 2.57 8.98
C LEU A 190 17.89 4.08 9.15
N ALA A 191 17.57 4.91 8.17
CA ALA A 191 17.62 6.36 8.33
C ALA A 191 16.72 6.87 9.47
N PHE A 192 15.62 6.17 9.72
CA PHE A 192 14.66 6.50 10.79
C PHE A 192 15.18 6.17 12.18
N THR A 193 16.24 5.39 12.30
CA THR A 193 16.86 5.01 13.58
C THR A 193 17.94 5.98 14.02
N GLU A 194 18.36 6.92 13.16
CA GLU A 194 19.40 7.89 13.48
C GLU A 194 18.82 9.09 14.26
N GLU A 195 19.36 9.32 15.45
CA GLU A 195 18.96 10.40 16.35
C GLU A 195 19.92 11.59 16.27
N GLY A 196 19.44 12.78 16.63
CA GLY A 196 20.25 14.01 16.67
C GLY A 196 20.62 14.55 15.30
N THR A 197 19.92 14.13 14.24
CA THR A 197 20.19 14.61 12.88
C THR A 197 19.86 16.08 12.71
N THR A 198 20.75 16.80 12.04
CA THR A 198 20.63 18.26 11.82
C THR A 198 21.05 18.61 10.39
N VAL A 199 20.61 19.78 9.91
CA VAL A 199 20.99 20.26 8.58
C VAL A 199 22.52 20.26 8.41
N ASN A 200 23.01 19.55 7.40
CA ASN A 200 24.42 19.31 7.11
C ASN A 200 25.21 18.64 8.25
N GLY A 201 24.56 18.01 9.22
CA GLY A 201 25.21 17.45 10.40
C GLY A 201 25.86 18.48 11.33
N VAL A 202 25.51 19.76 11.17
CA VAL A 202 26.12 20.85 11.94
C VAL A 202 25.46 20.95 13.31
N GLN A 203 26.29 20.91 14.36
CA GLN A 203 25.80 21.07 15.74
C GLN A 203 25.11 22.43 15.92
N GLY A 204 23.89 22.41 16.48
CA GLY A 204 23.08 23.60 16.71
C GLY A 204 22.29 24.10 15.48
N ALA A 205 22.43 23.46 14.32
CA ALA A 205 21.55 23.72 13.18
C ALA A 205 20.14 23.13 13.42
N SER A 206 19.20 23.43 12.53
CA SER A 206 17.82 22.90 12.60
C SER A 206 17.84 21.38 12.53
N SER A 207 17.00 20.73 13.36
CA SER A 207 16.79 19.29 13.33
C SER A 207 16.19 18.85 11.99
N THR A 208 16.51 17.63 11.58
CA THR A 208 16.03 16.97 10.37
C THR A 208 15.37 15.63 10.74
N CYS A 209 14.80 14.95 9.77
CA CYS A 209 14.25 13.61 9.86
C CYS A 209 13.34 13.40 11.09
N VAL A 210 13.51 12.34 11.86
CA VAL A 210 12.62 11.99 12.99
C VAL A 210 12.61 13.08 14.06
N ASP A 211 13.75 13.71 14.34
CA ASP A 211 13.82 14.79 15.32
C ASP A 211 13.07 16.06 14.89
N TYR A 212 13.00 16.31 13.58
CA TYR A 212 12.15 17.37 13.04
C TYR A 212 10.66 17.05 13.26
N LEU A 213 10.23 15.82 12.97
CA LEU A 213 8.84 15.40 13.16
C LEU A 213 8.42 15.46 14.63
N LYS A 214 9.29 15.05 15.55
CA LYS A 214 9.07 15.20 17.00
C LYS A 214 8.86 16.67 17.39
N LYS A 215 9.71 17.56 16.87
CA LYS A 215 9.62 19.00 17.14
C LYS A 215 8.37 19.62 16.51
N LEU A 216 7.96 19.15 15.34
CA LEU A 216 6.74 19.59 14.67
C LEU A 216 5.49 19.17 15.46
N GLY A 217 5.55 18.03 16.16
CA GLY A 217 4.49 17.53 17.02
C GLY A 217 3.39 16.75 16.30
N VAL A 218 3.67 16.25 15.08
CA VAL A 218 2.73 15.37 14.36
C VAL A 218 2.54 14.06 15.13
N LYS A 219 1.34 13.50 15.03
CA LYS A 219 1.00 12.23 15.70
C LYS A 219 1.28 11.02 14.85
N TYR A 220 1.16 11.13 13.54
CA TYR A 220 1.35 10.05 12.60
C TYR A 220 2.18 10.49 11.41
N VAL A 221 2.94 9.53 10.88
CA VAL A 221 3.46 9.60 9.52
C VAL A 221 2.69 8.63 8.63
N GLN A 222 2.20 9.10 7.50
CA GLN A 222 1.72 8.26 6.40
C GLN A 222 2.91 7.99 5.50
N ILE A 223 3.35 6.74 5.43
CA ILE A 223 4.50 6.36 4.61
C ILE A 223 3.97 5.81 3.28
N MET A 224 4.39 6.42 2.17
CA MET A 224 4.12 5.94 0.81
C MET A 224 4.49 4.46 0.69
N PRO A 225 3.95 3.70 -0.27
CA PRO A 225 4.04 2.25 -0.27
C PRO A 225 5.47 1.74 -0.05
N PHE A 226 5.63 0.84 0.92
CA PHE A 226 6.91 0.26 1.31
C PHE A 226 6.89 -1.28 1.41
N TYR A 227 5.85 -1.91 0.87
CA TYR A 227 5.91 -3.33 0.52
C TYR A 227 6.58 -3.48 -0.86
N ASP A 228 6.97 -4.69 -1.20
CA ASP A 228 7.71 -5.03 -2.41
C ASP A 228 6.97 -4.58 -3.69
N PHE A 229 7.59 -3.67 -4.44
CA PHE A 229 7.06 -3.06 -5.65
C PHE A 229 8.00 -3.27 -6.85
N GLY A 230 7.48 -3.06 -8.07
CA GLY A 230 8.23 -3.20 -9.31
C GLY A 230 9.02 -1.95 -9.70
N SER A 231 9.45 -1.89 -10.94
CA SER A 231 10.10 -0.72 -11.58
C SER A 231 11.39 -0.23 -10.91
N VAL A 232 11.93 -0.99 -9.98
CA VAL A 232 13.27 -0.80 -9.40
C VAL A 232 14.08 -2.07 -9.50
N ASP A 233 15.39 -1.95 -9.56
CA ASP A 233 16.32 -3.06 -9.40
C ASP A 233 16.89 -2.99 -7.99
N GLU A 234 16.38 -3.82 -7.09
CA GLU A 234 16.80 -3.84 -5.69
C GLU A 234 18.30 -4.14 -5.48
N SER A 235 18.98 -4.69 -6.51
CA SER A 235 20.42 -4.90 -6.48
C SER A 235 21.24 -3.62 -6.66
N LYS A 236 20.58 -2.52 -7.03
CA LYS A 236 21.19 -1.19 -7.24
C LYS A 236 20.85 -0.23 -6.10
N ASN A 237 21.55 0.89 -6.07
CA ASN A 237 21.26 1.93 -5.09
C ASN A 237 19.88 2.57 -5.38
N ILE A 238 19.01 2.63 -4.38
CA ILE A 238 17.70 3.27 -4.50
C ILE A 238 17.81 4.77 -4.81
N MET A 239 18.91 5.41 -4.39
CA MET A 239 19.15 6.83 -4.63
C MET A 239 19.37 7.17 -6.11
N ASP A 240 19.68 6.18 -6.94
CA ASP A 240 19.83 6.31 -8.39
C ASP A 240 18.54 5.96 -9.14
N GLN A 241 17.47 5.63 -8.43
CA GLN A 241 16.21 5.18 -8.96
C GLN A 241 15.08 6.01 -8.33
N TYR A 242 14.00 6.25 -9.09
CA TYR A 242 12.86 7.00 -8.60
C TYR A 242 11.59 6.17 -8.75
N ASN A 243 10.95 5.85 -7.61
CA ASN A 243 9.68 5.15 -7.58
C ASN A 243 8.89 5.59 -6.33
N TRP A 244 7.58 5.78 -6.48
CA TRP A 244 6.67 6.08 -5.38
C TRP A 244 6.15 4.81 -4.68
N GLY A 245 6.30 3.63 -5.32
CA GLY A 245 5.86 2.36 -4.78
C GLY A 245 4.43 1.93 -5.17
N TYR A 246 3.76 2.65 -6.07
CA TYR A 246 2.39 2.31 -6.52
C TYR A 246 2.35 1.28 -7.64
N ASP A 247 3.30 0.37 -7.69
CA ASP A 247 3.39 -0.74 -8.62
C ASP A 247 3.66 -2.07 -7.88
N PRO A 248 2.67 -2.56 -7.08
CA PRO A 248 2.84 -3.64 -6.13
C PRO A 248 3.12 -5.00 -6.78
N VAL A 249 4.07 -5.74 -6.19
CA VAL A 249 4.46 -7.11 -6.60
C VAL A 249 4.13 -8.13 -5.51
N ASN A 250 4.65 -7.96 -4.28
CA ASN A 250 4.39 -8.83 -3.12
C ASN A 250 3.88 -8.01 -1.93
N TYR A 251 2.58 -7.98 -1.72
CA TYR A 251 1.91 -7.12 -0.74
C TYR A 251 2.27 -7.37 0.73
N ASN A 252 2.81 -8.56 1.08
CA ASN A 252 3.12 -8.92 2.46
C ASN A 252 4.63 -8.98 2.74
N CYS A 253 5.45 -8.52 1.80
CA CYS A 253 6.90 -8.43 1.94
C CYS A 253 7.32 -6.96 1.98
N PRO A 254 8.18 -6.51 2.90
CA PRO A 254 8.77 -5.16 2.82
C PRO A 254 9.63 -4.99 1.57
N GLU A 255 9.71 -3.76 1.07
CA GLU A 255 10.52 -3.38 -0.09
C GLU A 255 12.03 -3.59 0.17
N GLY A 256 12.70 -4.23 -0.77
CA GLY A 256 14.11 -4.57 -0.62
C GLY A 256 15.08 -3.44 -0.94
N SER A 257 14.73 -2.50 -1.82
CA SER A 257 15.59 -1.36 -2.17
C SER A 257 15.83 -0.42 -0.98
N TYR A 258 14.92 -0.40 -0.01
CA TYR A 258 15.06 0.34 1.24
C TYR A 258 15.89 -0.39 2.30
N SER A 259 16.27 -1.66 2.05
CA SER A 259 17.11 -2.45 2.94
C SER A 259 18.61 -2.23 2.68
N THR A 260 19.41 -2.51 3.69
CA THR A 260 20.88 -2.54 3.51
C THR A 260 21.36 -3.79 2.78
N ASN A 261 20.54 -4.85 2.75
CA ASN A 261 20.85 -6.10 2.03
C ASN A 261 19.59 -6.73 1.41
N PRO A 262 19.22 -6.34 0.19
CA PRO A 262 18.02 -6.86 -0.48
C PRO A 262 18.09 -8.36 -0.82
N LYS A 263 19.29 -8.95 -0.86
CA LYS A 263 19.48 -10.38 -1.14
C LYS A 263 19.04 -11.30 0.00
N LYS A 264 18.81 -10.74 1.19
CA LYS A 264 18.38 -11.47 2.38
C LYS A 264 17.03 -10.97 2.85
N GLY A 265 15.98 -11.73 2.56
CA GLY A 265 14.61 -11.34 2.90
C GLY A 265 14.38 -11.07 4.39
N GLU A 266 15.09 -11.75 5.28
CA GLU A 266 15.01 -11.52 6.73
C GLU A 266 15.58 -10.15 7.15
N VAL A 267 16.54 -9.60 6.38
CA VAL A 267 17.14 -8.30 6.68
C VAL A 267 16.14 -7.17 6.42
N ARG A 268 15.46 -7.19 5.26
CA ARG A 268 14.45 -6.16 4.94
C ARG A 268 13.31 -6.13 5.97
N ILE A 269 12.89 -7.30 6.46
CA ILE A 269 11.85 -7.41 7.48
C ILE A 269 12.33 -6.76 8.79
N LYS A 270 13.53 -7.11 9.24
CA LYS A 270 14.09 -6.58 10.49
C LYS A 270 14.27 -5.07 10.43
N GLU A 271 14.83 -4.55 9.34
CA GLU A 271 15.07 -3.12 9.17
C GLU A 271 13.76 -2.31 9.05
N CYS A 272 12.74 -2.84 8.37
CA CYS A 272 11.40 -2.26 8.35
C CYS A 272 10.80 -2.18 9.76
N LYS A 273 10.91 -3.25 10.57
CA LYS A 273 10.49 -3.23 11.98
C LYS A 273 11.29 -2.22 12.82
N GLN A 274 12.59 -2.06 12.56
CA GLN A 274 13.42 -1.04 13.24
C GLN A 274 12.96 0.38 12.91
N MET A 275 12.60 0.66 11.67
CA MET A 275 12.00 1.94 11.26
C MET A 275 10.73 2.23 12.07
N ILE A 276 9.81 1.27 12.11
CA ILE A 276 8.53 1.42 12.81
C ILE A 276 8.76 1.63 14.30
N GLN A 277 9.61 0.79 14.92
CA GLN A 277 9.96 0.91 16.34
C GLN A 277 10.60 2.27 16.69
N ALA A 278 11.45 2.80 15.82
CA ALA A 278 12.07 4.11 16.02
C ALA A 278 11.02 5.24 16.00
N LEU A 279 10.04 5.17 15.11
CA LEU A 279 8.92 6.11 15.06
C LEU A 279 8.03 5.98 16.32
N HIS A 280 7.70 4.77 16.75
CA HIS A 280 6.94 4.53 17.99
C HIS A 280 7.67 5.05 19.23
N ASN A 281 8.99 4.82 19.32
CA ASN A 281 9.84 5.37 20.39
C ASN A 281 9.85 6.91 20.39
N ALA A 282 9.65 7.52 19.22
CA ALA A 282 9.49 8.97 19.09
C ALA A 282 8.08 9.46 19.43
N GLY A 283 7.13 8.56 19.73
CA GLY A 283 5.72 8.86 19.98
C GLY A 283 4.93 9.16 18.70
N ILE A 284 5.38 8.66 17.56
CA ILE A 284 4.80 8.86 16.23
C ILE A 284 4.27 7.53 15.70
N GLY A 285 2.98 7.46 15.41
CA GLY A 285 2.35 6.30 14.79
C GLY A 285 2.63 6.20 13.31
N VAL A 286 2.51 5.00 12.75
CA VAL A 286 2.79 4.69 11.35
C VAL A 286 1.51 4.30 10.62
N ILE A 287 1.17 5.06 9.58
CA ILE A 287 0.11 4.74 8.64
C ILE A 287 0.77 4.20 7.37
N MET A 288 0.39 2.99 6.98
CA MET A 288 0.88 2.35 5.77
C MET A 288 -0.03 2.69 4.59
N ASP A 289 0.56 3.17 3.51
CA ASP A 289 -0.13 3.33 2.23
C ASP A 289 -0.20 1.99 1.50
N VAL A 290 -1.41 1.54 1.19
CA VAL A 290 -1.66 0.21 0.61
C VAL A 290 -2.41 0.30 -0.72
N VAL A 291 -1.92 -0.43 -1.73
CA VAL A 291 -2.36 -0.36 -3.12
C VAL A 291 -2.94 -1.72 -3.55
N TYR A 292 -4.13 -2.07 -3.05
CA TYR A 292 -4.77 -3.34 -3.42
C TYR A 292 -5.60 -3.24 -4.71
N ASN A 293 -5.79 -2.06 -5.26
CA ASN A 293 -6.68 -1.83 -6.40
C ASN A 293 -6.12 -2.34 -7.74
N HIS A 294 -4.83 -2.59 -7.85
CA HIS A 294 -4.16 -3.17 -9.04
C HIS A 294 -2.86 -3.87 -8.66
N THR A 295 -2.23 -4.53 -9.62
CA THR A 295 -0.88 -5.13 -9.50
C THR A 295 0.07 -4.51 -10.51
N TYR A 296 1.38 -4.60 -10.26
CA TYR A 296 2.41 -4.05 -11.16
C TYR A 296 2.22 -4.50 -12.62
N THR A 297 1.88 -5.76 -12.83
CA THR A 297 1.62 -6.28 -14.18
C THR A 297 0.36 -7.14 -14.22
N SER A 298 -0.28 -7.24 -15.38
CA SER A 298 -1.40 -8.17 -15.59
C SER A 298 -0.98 -9.64 -15.54
N ASP A 299 0.30 -9.99 -15.73
CA ASP A 299 0.86 -11.34 -15.52
C ASP A 299 1.43 -11.51 -14.12
N SER A 300 0.71 -11.04 -13.11
CA SER A 300 1.07 -11.07 -11.69
C SER A 300 1.07 -12.48 -11.09
N TRP A 301 1.54 -12.60 -9.87
CA TRP A 301 1.46 -13.85 -9.11
C TRP A 301 0.02 -14.32 -8.91
N PHE A 302 -0.95 -13.40 -8.72
CA PHE A 302 -2.38 -13.72 -8.68
C PHE A 302 -2.86 -14.35 -9.98
N GLN A 303 -2.54 -13.73 -11.12
CA GLN A 303 -2.96 -14.21 -12.44
C GLN A 303 -2.33 -15.54 -12.79
N ARG A 304 -1.09 -15.80 -12.36
CA ARG A 304 -0.41 -17.07 -12.55
C ARG A 304 -0.96 -18.19 -11.66
N THR A 305 -1.45 -17.81 -10.46
CA THR A 305 -1.99 -18.75 -9.48
C THR A 305 -3.42 -19.16 -9.81
N VAL A 306 -4.33 -18.20 -10.06
CA VAL A 306 -5.74 -18.46 -10.45
C VAL A 306 -6.13 -17.47 -11.56
N PRO A 307 -5.95 -17.85 -12.83
CA PRO A 307 -6.20 -16.94 -13.95
C PRO A 307 -7.61 -16.34 -13.94
N ASN A 308 -7.67 -15.00 -14.12
CA ASN A 308 -8.88 -14.19 -14.28
C ASN A 308 -9.84 -14.20 -13.07
N TYR A 309 -9.42 -14.72 -11.93
CA TYR A 309 -10.26 -14.71 -10.73
C TYR A 309 -10.06 -13.46 -9.86
N TYR A 310 -8.83 -13.03 -9.66
CA TYR A 310 -8.51 -11.92 -8.77
C TYR A 310 -8.74 -10.53 -9.39
N TYR A 311 -9.15 -10.49 -10.65
CA TYR A 311 -9.30 -9.27 -11.43
C TYR A 311 -10.70 -9.13 -12.00
N ARG A 312 -11.14 -7.89 -12.17
CA ARG A 312 -12.33 -7.53 -12.92
C ARG A 312 -12.06 -7.68 -14.41
N MET A 313 -12.87 -8.48 -15.08
CA MET A 313 -12.70 -8.81 -16.48
C MET A 313 -13.80 -8.20 -17.34
N ASN A 314 -13.43 -7.65 -18.48
CA ASN A 314 -14.38 -7.23 -19.51
C ASN A 314 -14.88 -8.43 -20.31
N ASN A 315 -16.05 -8.32 -20.94
CA ASN A 315 -16.66 -9.40 -21.72
C ASN A 315 -15.79 -9.87 -22.90
N ASP A 316 -14.87 -9.04 -23.39
CA ASP A 316 -13.92 -9.38 -24.45
C ASP A 316 -12.67 -10.14 -23.96
N GLY A 317 -12.57 -10.36 -22.63
CA GLY A 317 -11.46 -11.03 -21.99
C GLY A 317 -10.27 -10.13 -21.65
N THR A 318 -10.40 -8.83 -21.77
CA THR A 318 -9.44 -7.86 -21.24
C THR A 318 -9.72 -7.54 -19.78
N PHE A 319 -8.72 -7.02 -19.05
CA PHE A 319 -8.91 -6.55 -17.70
C PHE A 319 -9.64 -5.20 -17.67
N SER A 320 -10.45 -4.94 -16.63
CA SER A 320 -10.96 -3.62 -16.34
C SER A 320 -9.83 -2.64 -16.01
N ASN A 321 -10.03 -1.36 -16.31
CA ASN A 321 -8.99 -0.33 -16.19
C ASN A 321 -9.51 0.96 -15.52
N GLY A 322 -10.25 0.83 -14.44
CA GLY A 322 -10.68 1.98 -13.64
C GLY A 322 -9.54 2.66 -12.91
N SER A 323 -8.52 1.91 -12.50
CA SER A 323 -7.30 2.41 -11.88
C SER A 323 -6.39 3.20 -12.83
N GLY A 324 -6.52 3.00 -14.14
CA GLY A 324 -5.55 3.47 -15.13
C GLY A 324 -4.31 2.58 -15.26
N CYS A 325 -4.22 1.50 -14.46
CA CYS A 325 -3.08 0.56 -14.45
C CYS A 325 -3.35 -0.73 -15.24
N SER A 326 -4.49 -0.81 -15.90
CA SER A 326 -4.87 -1.89 -16.84
C SER A 326 -5.15 -3.25 -16.19
N ASN A 327 -5.40 -3.35 -14.88
CA ASN A 327 -5.66 -4.63 -14.21
C ASN A 327 -6.34 -4.44 -12.84
N ASP A 328 -7.53 -3.85 -12.83
CA ASP A 328 -8.31 -3.64 -11.61
C ASP A 328 -8.58 -4.96 -10.89
N THR A 329 -8.29 -5.01 -9.59
CA THR A 329 -8.57 -6.18 -8.75
C THR A 329 -10.04 -6.26 -8.37
N ALA A 330 -10.55 -7.47 -8.14
CA ALA A 330 -11.94 -7.75 -7.80
C ALA A 330 -12.10 -7.98 -6.30
N SER A 331 -12.24 -6.90 -5.51
CA SER A 331 -12.39 -7.00 -4.06
C SER A 331 -13.70 -7.69 -3.64
N GLU A 332 -14.69 -7.73 -4.51
CA GLU A 332 -15.94 -8.45 -4.32
C GLU A 332 -15.81 -9.97 -4.34
N HIS A 333 -14.75 -10.53 -4.94
CA HIS A 333 -14.49 -11.97 -4.95
C HIS A 333 -13.97 -12.46 -3.59
N LEU A 334 -14.50 -13.56 -3.07
CA LEU A 334 -14.29 -13.99 -1.69
C LEU A 334 -12.82 -14.18 -1.31
N MET A 335 -12.01 -14.77 -2.20
CA MET A 335 -10.60 -15.02 -1.88
C MET A 335 -9.72 -13.78 -2.02
N PHE A 336 -10.11 -12.77 -2.82
CA PHE A 336 -9.40 -11.50 -2.82
C PHE A 336 -9.78 -10.63 -1.61
N ARG A 337 -11.07 -10.61 -1.25
CA ARG A 337 -11.52 -10.01 0.02
C ARG A 337 -10.79 -10.59 1.21
N LYS A 338 -10.73 -11.94 1.29
CA LYS A 338 -9.96 -12.63 2.32
C LYS A 338 -8.51 -12.20 2.31
N TYR A 339 -7.89 -12.14 1.13
CA TYR A 339 -6.49 -11.72 0.99
C TYR A 339 -6.26 -10.32 1.56
N MET A 340 -7.11 -9.35 1.22
CA MET A 340 -7.01 -7.98 1.75
C MET A 340 -7.14 -7.94 3.28
N ILE A 341 -8.11 -8.69 3.84
CA ILE A 341 -8.29 -8.79 5.30
C ILE A 341 -7.05 -9.40 5.96
N ASP A 342 -6.56 -10.53 5.43
CA ASP A 342 -5.40 -11.24 5.98
C ASP A 342 -4.14 -10.37 5.91
N SER A 343 -3.95 -9.64 4.80
CA SER A 343 -2.80 -8.76 4.59
C SER A 343 -2.81 -7.56 5.55
N VAL A 344 -3.93 -6.86 5.65
CA VAL A 344 -4.06 -5.69 6.54
C VAL A 344 -3.88 -6.10 8.01
N THR A 345 -4.51 -7.20 8.44
CA THR A 345 -4.36 -7.70 9.81
C THR A 345 -2.95 -8.22 10.10
N TYR A 346 -2.27 -8.80 9.11
CA TYR A 346 -0.86 -9.17 9.21
C TYR A 346 0.04 -7.97 9.44
N TRP A 347 -0.08 -6.90 8.64
CA TRP A 347 0.71 -5.68 8.83
C TRP A 347 0.41 -5.02 10.19
N ALA A 348 -0.86 -4.98 10.61
CA ALA A 348 -1.22 -4.43 11.91
C ALA A 348 -0.63 -5.25 13.07
N SER A 349 -0.66 -6.59 13.01
CA SER A 349 -0.21 -7.46 14.12
C SER A 349 1.27 -7.76 14.13
N GLU A 350 1.90 -7.95 12.97
CA GLU A 350 3.33 -8.35 12.86
C GLU A 350 4.26 -7.14 12.84
N TYR A 351 3.83 -6.03 12.22
CA TYR A 351 4.62 -4.80 12.11
C TYR A 351 4.10 -3.67 12.99
N HIS A 352 3.03 -3.90 13.75
CA HIS A 352 2.41 -2.91 14.64
C HIS A 352 1.99 -1.63 13.89
N ILE A 353 1.49 -1.75 12.66
CA ILE A 353 1.02 -0.59 11.88
C ILE A 353 -0.22 0.01 12.53
N ASP A 354 -0.21 1.33 12.73
CA ASP A 354 -1.23 2.10 13.46
C ASP A 354 -2.37 2.63 12.59
N GLY A 355 -2.22 2.52 11.28
CA GLY A 355 -3.26 2.93 10.33
C GLY A 355 -2.96 2.51 8.90
N PHE A 356 -3.99 2.58 8.06
CA PHE A 356 -3.92 2.23 6.64
C PHE A 356 -4.58 3.31 5.79
N ARG A 357 -3.85 3.79 4.79
CA ARG A 357 -4.37 4.61 3.70
C ARG A 357 -4.55 3.72 2.48
N PHE A 358 -5.76 3.62 1.96
CA PHE A 358 -6.05 2.82 0.76
C PHE A 358 -5.97 3.70 -0.48
N ASP A 359 -5.00 3.42 -1.31
CA ASP A 359 -4.90 3.97 -2.66
C ASP A 359 -6.14 3.59 -3.47
N LEU A 360 -6.72 4.55 -4.19
CA LEU A 360 -7.94 4.36 -4.99
C LEU A 360 -9.01 3.51 -4.26
N MET A 361 -9.27 3.81 -2.98
CA MET A 361 -10.26 3.09 -2.15
C MET A 361 -11.62 2.98 -2.86
N GLY A 362 -11.97 3.98 -3.69
CA GLY A 362 -13.19 4.00 -4.47
C GLY A 362 -13.33 2.88 -5.50
N LEU A 363 -12.29 2.12 -5.77
CA LEU A 363 -12.33 0.92 -6.60
C LEU A 363 -12.64 -0.36 -5.81
N HIS A 364 -12.57 -0.33 -4.47
CA HIS A 364 -12.95 -1.47 -3.64
C HIS A 364 -14.44 -1.43 -3.29
N ASP A 365 -15.02 -2.58 -2.98
CA ASP A 365 -16.42 -2.65 -2.59
C ASP A 365 -16.65 -2.34 -1.10
N VAL A 366 -17.82 -1.78 -0.79
CA VAL A 366 -18.22 -1.40 0.58
C VAL A 366 -18.17 -2.58 1.54
N THR A 367 -18.54 -3.78 1.09
CA THR A 367 -18.56 -4.98 1.94
C THR A 367 -17.14 -5.35 2.36
N THR A 368 -16.19 -5.31 1.44
CA THR A 368 -14.77 -5.60 1.71
C THR A 368 -14.18 -4.57 2.66
N MET A 369 -14.40 -3.27 2.42
CA MET A 369 -13.87 -2.24 3.30
C MET A 369 -14.44 -2.33 4.72
N ASN A 370 -15.73 -2.56 4.88
CA ASN A 370 -16.35 -2.79 6.18
C ASN A 370 -15.85 -4.09 6.85
N SER A 371 -15.56 -5.14 6.06
CA SER A 371 -15.01 -6.40 6.59
C SER A 371 -13.58 -6.21 7.11
N ILE A 372 -12.73 -5.45 6.42
CA ILE A 372 -11.40 -5.08 6.88
C ILE A 372 -11.50 -4.28 8.19
N ARG A 373 -12.39 -3.27 8.26
CA ARG A 373 -12.60 -2.49 9.49
C ARG A 373 -13.01 -3.39 10.66
N THR A 374 -13.96 -4.30 10.42
CA THR A 374 -14.41 -5.26 11.43
C THR A 374 -13.28 -6.17 11.91
N ALA A 375 -12.43 -6.64 10.99
CA ALA A 375 -11.28 -7.47 11.34
C ALA A 375 -10.25 -6.72 12.20
N LEU A 376 -9.96 -5.46 11.86
CA LEU A 376 -9.09 -4.60 12.67
C LEU A 376 -9.72 -4.33 14.05
N ASP A 377 -11.01 -4.03 14.13
CA ASP A 377 -11.70 -3.80 15.41
C ASP A 377 -11.56 -4.96 16.40
N ASN A 378 -11.57 -6.18 15.87
CA ASN A 378 -11.50 -7.41 16.64
C ASN A 378 -10.07 -7.98 16.75
N LEU A 379 -9.05 -7.27 16.27
CA LEU A 379 -7.69 -7.79 16.20
C LEU A 379 -7.09 -8.03 17.58
N TYR A 380 -7.38 -7.14 18.54
CA TYR A 380 -6.87 -7.22 19.90
C TYR A 380 -7.99 -7.36 20.94
N ALA A 381 -7.78 -8.23 21.92
CA ALA A 381 -8.76 -8.53 22.96
C ALA A 381 -9.11 -7.33 23.87
N ASP A 382 -8.21 -6.34 23.95
CA ASP A 382 -8.42 -5.11 24.73
C ASP A 382 -9.23 -4.04 23.98
N GLY A 383 -9.62 -4.32 22.71
CA GLY A 383 -10.38 -3.43 21.85
C GLY A 383 -9.55 -2.32 21.20
N SER A 384 -8.23 -2.28 21.42
CA SER A 384 -7.36 -1.24 20.84
C SER A 384 -7.33 -1.26 19.31
N GLY A 385 -7.59 -2.40 18.68
CA GLY A 385 -7.72 -2.51 17.22
C GLY A 385 -8.74 -1.54 16.61
N SER A 386 -9.75 -1.13 17.38
CA SER A 386 -10.72 -0.12 16.95
C SER A 386 -10.12 1.26 16.75
N GLN A 387 -8.95 1.55 17.32
CA GLN A 387 -8.25 2.83 17.23
C GLN A 387 -7.26 2.87 16.05
N ILE A 388 -6.99 1.73 15.38
CA ILE A 388 -6.18 1.70 14.16
C ILE A 388 -6.90 2.52 13.09
N LEU A 389 -6.21 3.53 12.54
CA LEU A 389 -6.78 4.43 11.55
C LEU A 389 -7.05 3.69 10.22
N MET A 390 -8.12 4.06 9.54
CA MET A 390 -8.44 3.52 8.22
C MET A 390 -9.11 4.59 7.37
N TYR A 391 -8.51 4.94 6.25
CA TYR A 391 -9.06 5.90 5.29
C TYR A 391 -8.46 5.67 3.89
N GLY A 392 -8.96 6.37 2.89
CA GLY A 392 -8.42 6.26 1.55
C GLY A 392 -9.00 7.22 0.54
N GLU A 393 -8.58 7.05 -0.70
CA GLU A 393 -9.07 7.82 -1.84
C GLU A 393 -10.39 7.24 -2.35
N ALA A 394 -11.48 7.83 -1.94
CA ALA A 394 -12.83 7.39 -2.29
C ALA A 394 -13.34 8.04 -3.60
N TRP A 395 -12.49 8.15 -4.62
CA TRP A 395 -12.86 8.76 -5.90
C TRP A 395 -13.95 7.93 -6.59
N ASP A 396 -14.85 8.62 -7.30
CA ASP A 396 -15.91 7.97 -8.10
C ASP A 396 -15.33 7.55 -9.45
N MET A 397 -14.89 6.30 -9.54
CA MET A 397 -14.19 5.75 -10.70
C MET A 397 -15.03 4.65 -11.36
N ALA A 398 -14.96 4.57 -12.68
CA ALA A 398 -15.64 3.53 -13.44
C ALA A 398 -14.76 2.28 -13.56
N THR A 399 -15.27 1.15 -13.10
CA THR A 399 -14.65 -0.18 -13.24
C THR A 399 -15.72 -1.23 -13.48
N ASN A 400 -15.37 -2.34 -14.11
CA ASN A 400 -16.32 -3.40 -14.45
C ASN A 400 -16.43 -4.40 -13.29
N CYS A 401 -17.28 -4.08 -12.31
CA CYS A 401 -17.55 -4.97 -11.16
C CYS A 401 -18.71 -5.94 -11.43
N ASP A 402 -18.80 -6.98 -10.61
CA ASP A 402 -19.93 -7.90 -10.57
C ASP A 402 -21.24 -7.17 -10.28
N GLU A 403 -22.34 -7.70 -10.83
CA GLU A 403 -23.68 -7.11 -10.65
C GLU A 403 -24.03 -6.99 -9.17
N GLY A 404 -24.54 -5.83 -8.78
CA GLY A 404 -24.93 -5.53 -7.39
C GLY A 404 -23.76 -5.07 -6.50
N THR A 405 -22.53 -5.00 -7.00
CA THR A 405 -21.39 -4.47 -6.25
C THR A 405 -21.55 -2.97 -6.02
N VAL A 406 -21.41 -2.54 -4.76
CA VAL A 406 -21.41 -1.14 -4.37
C VAL A 406 -19.97 -0.72 -4.03
N LEU A 407 -19.43 0.22 -4.79
CA LEU A 407 -18.07 0.71 -4.60
C LEU A 407 -17.98 1.71 -3.44
N ALA A 408 -16.85 1.70 -2.73
CA ALA A 408 -16.54 2.55 -1.57
C ALA A 408 -16.11 3.97 -2.00
N SER A 409 -16.83 4.57 -2.93
CA SER A 409 -16.61 5.96 -3.38
C SER A 409 -17.32 6.97 -2.47
N GLN A 410 -16.96 8.26 -2.56
CA GLN A 410 -17.55 9.32 -1.73
C GLN A 410 -19.08 9.30 -1.73
N LYS A 411 -19.71 9.06 -2.87
CA LYS A 411 -21.19 8.99 -2.98
C LYS A 411 -21.82 7.87 -2.13
N ASN A 412 -21.05 6.85 -1.82
CA ASN A 412 -21.47 5.69 -1.03
C ASN A 412 -20.86 5.69 0.38
N LEU A 413 -20.11 6.71 0.76
CA LEU A 413 -19.34 6.73 2.01
C LEU A 413 -20.22 6.53 3.25
N LYS A 414 -21.47 6.99 3.20
CA LYS A 414 -22.45 6.78 4.28
C LYS A 414 -22.81 5.31 4.53
N GLN A 415 -22.43 4.39 3.64
CA GLN A 415 -22.61 2.94 3.82
C GLN A 415 -21.36 2.29 4.46
N LEU A 416 -20.26 3.03 4.57
CA LEU A 416 -19.07 2.60 5.30
C LEU A 416 -19.22 2.87 6.79
N SER A 417 -18.47 2.13 7.59
CA SER A 417 -18.33 2.41 9.02
C SER A 417 -17.87 3.87 9.23
N ASP A 418 -18.40 4.53 10.26
CA ASP A 418 -18.01 5.90 10.65
C ASP A 418 -16.49 6.02 10.99
N ARG A 419 -15.79 4.89 11.07
CA ARG A 419 -14.35 4.81 11.29
C ARG A 419 -13.54 4.53 10.02
N ILE A 420 -14.16 4.66 8.84
CA ILE A 420 -13.47 4.62 7.55
C ILE A 420 -13.57 6.01 6.94
N GLY A 421 -12.43 6.69 6.83
CA GLY A 421 -12.33 8.05 6.30
C GLY A 421 -12.09 8.09 4.80
N ALA A 422 -12.32 9.26 4.21
CA ALA A 422 -12.01 9.56 2.82
C ALA A 422 -11.37 10.94 2.69
N PHE A 423 -10.45 11.10 1.75
CA PHE A 423 -9.87 12.39 1.42
C PHE A 423 -10.93 13.37 0.91
N ASP A 424 -10.91 14.60 1.44
CA ASP A 424 -11.79 15.69 1.03
C ASP A 424 -11.12 16.58 -0.02
N ASP A 425 -11.37 16.27 -1.29
CA ASP A 425 -10.91 17.09 -2.41
C ASP A 425 -11.63 18.45 -2.47
N THR A 426 -12.83 18.56 -1.93
CA THR A 426 -13.58 19.82 -1.88
C THR A 426 -12.87 20.86 -1.03
N ILE A 427 -12.38 20.51 0.18
CA ILE A 427 -11.63 21.44 1.02
C ILE A 427 -10.24 21.71 0.44
N ARG A 428 -9.56 20.69 -0.08
CA ARG A 428 -8.26 20.84 -0.75
C ARG A 428 -8.34 21.91 -1.84
N ASP A 429 -9.30 21.78 -2.75
CA ASP A 429 -9.47 22.69 -3.88
C ASP A 429 -10.03 24.04 -3.47
N ALA A 430 -10.81 24.10 -2.38
CA ALA A 430 -11.28 25.37 -1.82
C ALA A 430 -10.15 26.17 -1.17
N ILE A 431 -9.15 25.51 -0.59
CA ILE A 431 -7.96 26.15 -0.01
C ILE A 431 -7.06 26.72 -1.10
N LYS A 432 -6.60 25.88 -2.03
CA LYS A 432 -5.46 26.18 -2.92
C LYS A 432 -5.78 26.28 -4.42
N GLY A 433 -6.98 25.92 -4.85
CA GLY A 433 -7.33 25.70 -6.25
C GLY A 433 -7.13 24.24 -6.69
N SER A 434 -7.37 23.95 -7.97
CA SER A 434 -7.22 22.60 -8.54
C SER A 434 -5.79 22.07 -8.40
N THR A 435 -5.63 20.75 -8.40
CA THR A 435 -4.35 20.10 -8.14
C THR A 435 -3.24 20.43 -9.13
N GLY A 436 -3.55 20.49 -10.42
CA GLY A 436 -2.57 20.69 -11.50
C GLY A 436 -2.63 22.04 -12.20
N GLY A 437 -3.59 22.91 -11.84
CA GLY A 437 -3.81 24.19 -12.52
C GLY A 437 -3.08 25.37 -11.88
N THR A 438 -3.18 26.52 -12.52
CA THR A 438 -2.69 27.82 -12.01
C THR A 438 -3.82 28.66 -11.42
N ASP A 439 -5.03 28.11 -11.29
CA ASP A 439 -6.20 28.77 -10.71
C ASP A 439 -5.99 29.10 -9.24
N CYS A 440 -6.57 30.20 -8.80
CA CYS A 440 -6.55 30.66 -7.43
C CYS A 440 -7.78 30.19 -6.66
N ALA A 441 -7.68 30.17 -5.32
CA ALA A 441 -8.79 29.87 -4.43
C ALA A 441 -8.72 30.74 -3.15
N PHE A 442 -9.13 30.19 -2.02
CA PHE A 442 -9.31 31.01 -0.82
C PHE A 442 -8.03 31.69 -0.34
N VAL A 443 -6.92 30.97 -0.25
CA VAL A 443 -5.69 31.53 0.33
C VAL A 443 -5.00 32.55 -0.58
N GLN A 444 -5.27 32.53 -1.89
CA GLN A 444 -4.71 33.49 -2.84
C GLN A 444 -5.59 34.74 -3.01
N GLU A 445 -6.92 34.59 -3.03
CA GLU A 445 -7.84 35.68 -3.40
C GLU A 445 -9.16 35.68 -2.60
N GLY A 446 -9.36 34.78 -1.65
CA GLY A 446 -10.58 34.71 -0.84
C GLY A 446 -11.81 34.16 -1.54
N SER A 447 -11.64 33.42 -2.65
CA SER A 447 -12.72 32.76 -3.40
C SER A 447 -13.11 31.40 -2.80
N ARG A 448 -14.06 30.68 -3.38
CA ARG A 448 -14.54 29.33 -3.02
C ARG A 448 -15.01 29.17 -1.55
N ARG A 449 -15.52 30.21 -0.93
CA ARG A 449 -15.89 30.25 0.50
C ARG A 449 -16.98 29.24 0.88
N ALA A 450 -17.93 28.95 0.00
CA ALA A 450 -18.99 27.98 0.26
C ALA A 450 -18.40 26.56 0.44
N ASN A 451 -17.58 26.11 -0.50
CA ASN A 451 -16.90 24.82 -0.43
C ASN A 451 -15.95 24.72 0.78
N LEU A 452 -15.22 25.80 1.05
CA LEU A 452 -14.35 25.88 2.23
C LEU A 452 -15.15 25.69 3.53
N LYS A 453 -16.32 26.32 3.65
CA LYS A 453 -17.19 26.18 4.82
C LYS A 453 -17.67 24.75 5.02
N THR A 454 -18.08 24.07 3.95
CA THR A 454 -18.50 22.66 4.00
C THR A 454 -17.34 21.74 4.41
N GLY A 455 -16.14 21.96 3.85
CA GLY A 455 -14.95 21.20 4.21
C GLY A 455 -14.50 21.44 5.65
N ILE A 456 -14.51 22.69 6.13
CA ILE A 456 -14.21 23.00 7.56
C ILE A 456 -15.15 22.26 8.51
N ALA A 457 -16.41 22.04 8.12
CA ALA A 457 -17.39 21.26 8.88
C ALA A 457 -17.19 19.73 8.74
N GLY A 458 -16.12 19.25 8.07
CA GLY A 458 -15.82 17.82 7.91
C GLY A 458 -16.86 17.08 7.09
N GLN A 459 -17.44 17.72 6.06
CA GLN A 459 -18.43 17.12 5.14
C GLN A 459 -19.65 16.49 5.85
N SER A 460 -19.90 16.84 7.10
CA SER A 460 -20.99 16.25 7.92
C SER A 460 -22.26 17.08 7.92
N ASP A 461 -22.36 18.11 7.07
CA ASP A 461 -23.61 18.84 6.84
C ASP A 461 -24.65 17.92 6.22
N THR A 462 -25.82 17.85 6.84
CA THR A 462 -26.90 16.94 6.42
C THR A 462 -27.47 17.24 5.04
N THR A 463 -27.21 18.42 4.49
CA THR A 463 -27.78 18.87 3.21
C THR A 463 -26.84 18.66 2.01
N THR A 464 -25.54 18.79 2.22
CA THR A 464 -24.55 18.78 1.11
C THR A 464 -23.34 17.87 1.37
N GLY A 465 -23.11 17.45 2.62
CA GLY A 465 -21.97 16.61 2.99
C GLY A 465 -22.18 15.14 2.63
N TRP A 466 -21.09 14.49 2.29
CA TRP A 466 -21.05 13.07 1.96
C TRP A 466 -20.68 12.17 3.15
N ALA A 467 -20.26 12.74 4.29
CA ALA A 467 -19.89 12.01 5.50
C ALA A 467 -21.07 11.91 6.49
N ASN A 468 -21.13 10.86 7.31
CA ASN A 468 -22.04 10.75 8.45
C ASN A 468 -21.52 11.58 9.63
N VAL A 469 -20.20 11.55 9.85
CA VAL A 469 -19.49 12.19 10.97
C VAL A 469 -18.18 12.79 10.49
N PRO A 470 -17.66 13.83 11.16
CA PRO A 470 -16.39 14.46 10.74
C PRO A 470 -15.18 13.51 10.70
N SER A 471 -15.17 12.46 11.52
CA SER A 471 -14.09 11.45 11.51
C SER A 471 -13.99 10.65 10.21
N GLN A 472 -15.00 10.71 9.35
CA GLN A 472 -14.93 10.15 7.99
C GLN A 472 -14.27 11.11 6.98
N CYS A 473 -13.88 12.31 7.38
CA CYS A 473 -13.30 13.31 6.50
C CYS A 473 -11.79 13.46 6.79
N VAL A 474 -10.95 13.22 5.79
CA VAL A 474 -9.53 13.55 5.83
C VAL A 474 -9.32 14.94 5.23
N THR A 475 -9.03 15.90 6.09
CA THR A 475 -8.85 17.31 5.73
C THR A 475 -7.40 17.58 5.34
N TYR A 476 -7.14 17.97 4.11
CA TYR A 476 -5.79 18.18 3.63
C TYR A 476 -5.67 19.31 2.59
N ALA A 477 -4.45 19.77 2.36
CA ALA A 477 -4.13 20.76 1.33
C ALA A 477 -2.97 20.33 0.42
N SER A 478 -2.20 19.32 0.82
CA SER A 478 -1.04 18.83 0.08
C SER A 478 -0.88 17.32 0.24
N CYS A 479 -0.39 16.66 -0.78
CA CYS A 479 -0.01 15.24 -0.81
C CYS A 479 1.06 15.04 -1.89
N HIS A 480 1.50 13.79 -2.11
CA HIS A 480 2.46 13.45 -3.16
C HIS A 480 1.91 13.65 -4.59
N ASP A 481 0.58 13.56 -4.77
CA ASP A 481 -0.05 13.70 -6.09
C ASP A 481 -0.05 15.12 -6.61
N ASN A 482 0.30 15.28 -7.88
CA ASN A 482 0.36 16.54 -8.60
C ASN A 482 1.35 17.56 -7.98
N LEU A 483 0.95 18.82 -7.85
CA LEU A 483 1.77 19.86 -7.26
C LEU A 483 1.64 19.84 -5.73
N CYS A 484 2.75 19.78 -5.02
CA CYS A 484 2.75 20.04 -3.59
C CYS A 484 2.26 21.48 -3.31
N LEU A 485 1.84 21.75 -2.09
CA LEU A 485 1.21 23.04 -1.75
C LEU A 485 2.08 24.24 -2.15
N TYR A 486 3.39 24.19 -1.87
CA TYR A 486 4.28 25.31 -2.19
C TYR A 486 4.35 25.56 -3.70
N ASP A 487 4.54 24.53 -4.51
CA ASP A 487 4.64 24.63 -5.96
C ASP A 487 3.33 25.11 -6.57
N LYS A 488 2.19 24.66 -6.05
CA LYS A 488 0.87 25.15 -6.44
C LYS A 488 0.71 26.64 -6.14
N LEU A 489 1.11 27.09 -4.96
CA LEU A 489 1.04 28.51 -4.57
C LEU A 489 1.95 29.35 -5.46
N VAL A 490 3.17 28.91 -5.72
CA VAL A 490 4.09 29.59 -6.64
C VAL A 490 3.46 29.68 -8.04
N GLY A 491 3.00 28.56 -8.60
CA GLY A 491 2.40 28.51 -9.94
C GLY A 491 1.17 29.42 -10.08
N SER A 492 0.33 29.50 -9.03
CA SER A 492 -0.90 30.29 -9.06
C SER A 492 -0.67 31.81 -8.96
N VAL A 493 0.47 32.27 -8.42
CA VAL A 493 0.78 33.70 -8.27
C VAL A 493 1.64 34.27 -9.38
N TYR A 494 2.16 33.41 -10.28
CA TYR A 494 2.77 33.87 -11.53
C TYR A 494 1.67 34.18 -12.54
N GLY A 495 1.81 35.30 -13.24
CA GLY A 495 0.90 35.61 -14.35
C GLY A 495 1.22 34.81 -15.62
N ALA A 496 0.33 34.90 -16.60
CA ALA A 496 0.54 34.29 -17.92
C ALA A 496 1.79 34.81 -18.65
N ASP A 497 2.28 36.00 -18.25
CA ASP A 497 3.53 36.60 -18.71
C ASP A 497 4.78 36.11 -17.96
N GLY A 498 4.64 35.12 -17.06
CA GLY A 498 5.72 34.57 -16.26
C GLY A 498 6.25 35.50 -15.17
N LYS A 499 5.60 36.63 -14.90
CA LYS A 499 6.04 37.57 -13.89
C LYS A 499 5.46 37.20 -12.54
N TYR A 500 6.35 37.15 -11.53
CA TYR A 500 5.97 36.95 -10.13
C TYR A 500 5.22 38.18 -9.59
N ARG A 501 4.00 37.96 -9.07
CA ARG A 501 3.08 39.03 -8.64
C ARG A 501 2.91 39.16 -7.13
N LYS A 502 3.52 38.27 -6.37
CA LYS A 502 3.47 38.25 -4.89
C LYS A 502 4.88 38.22 -4.33
N ARG A 503 5.03 38.77 -3.13
CA ARG A 503 6.30 38.66 -2.40
C ARG A 503 6.45 37.27 -1.83
N TYR A 504 7.68 36.86 -1.50
CA TYR A 504 7.96 35.58 -0.85
C TYR A 504 7.21 35.45 0.49
N GLU A 505 7.12 36.54 1.25
CA GLU A 505 6.38 36.58 2.51
C GLU A 505 4.88 36.31 2.33
N ASP A 506 4.30 36.69 1.21
CA ASP A 506 2.90 36.41 0.88
C ASP A 506 2.71 34.92 0.60
N LEU A 507 3.67 34.23 -0.05
CA LEU A 507 3.64 32.77 -0.23
C LEU A 507 3.73 32.02 1.10
N VAL A 508 4.64 32.47 1.98
CA VAL A 508 4.77 31.92 3.34
C VAL A 508 3.48 32.10 4.11
N ALA A 509 2.84 33.28 4.01
CA ALA A 509 1.57 33.56 4.66
C ALA A 509 0.43 32.67 4.14
N MET A 510 0.35 32.45 2.81
CA MET A 510 -0.62 31.55 2.18
C MET A 510 -0.42 30.10 2.64
N ASN A 511 0.83 29.64 2.69
CA ASN A 511 1.17 28.28 3.14
C ASN A 511 0.75 28.08 4.62
N LYS A 512 1.09 29.04 5.50
CA LYS A 512 0.67 29.04 6.92
C LYS A 512 -0.84 29.08 7.07
N LEU A 513 -1.55 29.87 6.27
CA LEU A 513 -3.01 29.94 6.30
C LEU A 513 -3.63 28.61 5.85
N SER A 514 -3.07 27.96 4.83
CA SER A 514 -3.51 26.62 4.41
C SER A 514 -3.37 25.59 5.52
N ALA A 515 -2.21 25.56 6.18
CA ALA A 515 -1.97 24.65 7.32
C ALA A 515 -2.91 24.97 8.50
N ALA A 516 -3.13 26.26 8.80
CA ALA A 516 -4.06 26.66 9.86
C ALA A 516 -5.49 26.21 9.58
N ILE A 517 -5.97 26.33 8.33
CA ILE A 517 -7.29 25.85 7.93
C ILE A 517 -7.39 24.34 8.14
N VAL A 518 -6.40 23.57 7.65
CA VAL A 518 -6.39 22.10 7.80
C VAL A 518 -6.45 21.70 9.28
N ILE A 519 -5.55 22.22 10.11
CA ILE A 519 -5.42 21.81 11.52
C ILE A 519 -6.63 22.26 12.37
N THR A 520 -7.31 23.35 12.01
CA THR A 520 -8.44 23.88 12.78
C THR A 520 -9.79 23.47 12.23
N SER A 521 -9.84 22.71 11.13
CA SER A 521 -11.07 22.14 10.58
C SER A 521 -11.49 20.90 11.37
N GLN A 522 -12.76 20.51 11.24
CA GLN A 522 -13.20 19.19 11.69
C GLN A 522 -12.70 18.11 10.72
N GLY A 523 -12.50 16.92 11.22
CA GLY A 523 -11.96 15.81 10.43
C GLY A 523 -10.57 15.38 10.91
N ILE A 524 -9.91 14.57 10.11
CA ILE A 524 -8.54 14.07 10.34
C ILE A 524 -7.59 14.99 9.58
N PRO A 525 -6.76 15.82 10.22
CA PRO A 525 -5.85 16.74 9.53
C PRO A 525 -4.56 16.07 9.08
#